data_916f522b2d2bc5ceae13ac8d7a10eb06
#
_entry.id   916f522b2d2bc5ceae13ac8d7a10eb06
#
_cell.length_a   1.000
_cell.length_b   1.000
_cell.length_c   1.000
_cell.angle_alpha   90.00
_cell.angle_beta   90.00
_cell.angle_gamma   90.00
#
_symmetry.space_group_name_H-M   'P 1'
#
loop_
_entity.id
_entity.type
_entity.pdbx_description
1 polymer ?
#
loop_
_entity_poly.entity_id
_entity_poly.type
_entity_poly.pdbx_seq_one_letter_code
_entity_poly.pdbx_strand_id
1 'polypeptide(L)'
;PINGMRKRADIVVYQQAQPYIMVECKAPNITISQATFDQIARYNIVLGSHFLMVSNGLNHFYCQMDFEQKRYHFLKELPKKNE
;
A
#
# COMPACT_ATOMS: atom_id res chain seq x y z
N PRO A 1 -4.92 -19.84 -5.24
CA PRO A 1 -5.02 -19.72 -5.52
C PRO A 1 -5.34 -19.59 -6.06
N ILE A 2 -5.33 -19.73 -6.19
CA ILE A 2 -5.56 -19.54 -6.73
C ILE A 2 -5.47 -18.95 -7.00
N ASN A 3 -5.18 -19.14 -7.01
CA ASN A 3 -4.81 -18.48 -7.40
C ASN A 3 -4.52 -17.25 -7.27
N GLY A 4 -3.68 -16.95 -6.82
CA GLY A 4 -2.97 -15.70 -6.88
C GLY A 4 -3.77 -14.58 -7.48
N MET A 5 -4.96 -14.84 -7.76
CA MET A 5 -5.82 -13.85 -8.42
C MET A 5 -6.50 -12.92 -7.44
N ARG A 6 -6.48 -13.30 -6.18
CA ARG A 6 -7.16 -12.48 -5.18
C ARG A 6 -6.47 -11.16 -4.98
N LYS A 7 -7.27 -10.13 -4.81
CA LYS A 7 -6.77 -8.82 -4.40
C LYS A 7 -6.87 -8.76 -2.89
N ARG A 8 -5.72 -8.68 -2.24
CA ARG A 8 -5.70 -8.58 -0.79
C ARG A 8 -4.39 -7.98 -0.37
N ALA A 9 -4.40 -7.34 0.77
CA ALA A 9 -3.18 -6.83 1.36
C ALA A 9 -2.42 -7.98 2.02
N ASP A 10 -1.09 -7.93 1.94
CA ASP A 10 -0.28 -8.91 2.64
C ASP A 10 -0.29 -8.65 4.13
N ILE A 11 -0.19 -7.37 4.50
CA ILE A 11 -0.18 -6.96 5.90
C ILE A 11 -1.01 -5.69 6.01
N VAL A 12 -1.86 -5.64 7.02
CA VAL A 12 -2.61 -4.43 7.33
C VAL A 12 -2.35 -4.09 8.79
N VAL A 13 -1.81 -2.90 9.02
CA VAL A 13 -1.57 -2.41 10.36
C VAL A 13 -2.76 -1.55 10.76
N TYR A 14 -3.33 -1.86 11.92
CA TYR A 14 -4.49 -1.13 12.42
C TYR A 14 -4.08 -0.17 13.53
N GLN A 15 -4.81 0.92 13.60
CA GLN A 15 -4.67 1.87 14.68
C GLN A 15 -6.07 2.26 15.12
N GLN A 16 -6.39 2.00 16.39
CA GLN A 16 -7.72 2.27 16.94
C GLN A 16 -8.82 1.61 16.11
N ALA A 17 -8.57 0.34 15.74
CA ALA A 17 -9.53 -0.47 15.00
C ALA A 17 -9.79 0.01 13.58
N GLN A 18 -8.96 0.92 13.07
CA GLN A 18 -9.06 1.42 11.70
C GLN A 18 -7.81 0.99 10.93
N PRO A 19 -7.96 0.61 9.66
CA PRO A 19 -6.77 0.34 8.84
C PRO A 19 -5.91 1.60 8.76
N TYR A 20 -4.65 1.45 9.06
CA TYR A 20 -3.75 2.60 9.10
C TYR A 20 -2.70 2.50 8.01
N ILE A 21 -2.03 1.37 7.89
CA ILE A 21 -1.02 1.15 6.87
C ILE A 21 -1.31 -0.18 6.19
N MET A 22 -1.31 -0.18 4.88
CA MET A 22 -1.39 -1.40 4.10
C MET A 22 -0.01 -1.66 3.51
N VAL A 23 0.48 -2.89 3.66
CA VAL A 23 1.77 -3.28 3.10
C VAL A 23 1.54 -4.34 2.03
N GLU A 24 2.07 -4.09 0.86
CA GLU A 24 1.99 -5.02 -0.25
C GLU A 24 3.40 -5.45 -0.62
N CYS A 25 3.67 -6.75 -0.57
CA CYS A 25 4.99 -7.30 -0.87
C CYS A 25 4.96 -7.99 -2.22
N LYS A 26 5.95 -7.71 -3.05
CA LYS A 26 6.11 -8.33 -4.35
C LYS A 26 7.41 -9.12 -4.36
N ALA A 27 7.51 -10.10 -5.26
CA ALA A 27 8.74 -10.87 -5.40
C ALA A 27 9.87 -9.96 -5.86
N PRO A 28 11.12 -10.29 -5.51
CA PRO A 28 12.26 -9.42 -5.85
C PRO A 28 12.43 -9.21 -7.35
N ASN A 29 11.97 -10.13 -8.17
CA ASN A 29 12.11 -9.99 -9.61
C ASN A 29 10.96 -9.22 -10.26
N ILE A 30 10.04 -8.70 -9.46
CA ILE A 30 8.92 -7.93 -9.97
C ILE A 30 9.27 -6.45 -9.89
N THR A 31 9.19 -5.77 -11.03
CA THR A 31 9.40 -4.33 -11.06
C THR A 31 8.11 -3.64 -10.62
N ILE A 32 8.25 -2.72 -9.67
CA ILE A 32 7.09 -1.96 -9.20
C ILE A 32 6.96 -0.75 -10.11
N SER A 33 6.09 -0.88 -11.12
CA SER A 33 5.85 0.19 -12.08
C SER A 33 4.74 1.10 -11.57
N GLN A 34 4.57 2.23 -12.26
CA GLN A 34 3.48 3.13 -11.95
C GLN A 34 2.14 2.43 -12.07
N ALA A 35 1.97 1.60 -13.10
CA ALA A 35 0.72 0.89 -13.29
C ALA A 35 0.45 -0.08 -12.15
N THR A 36 1.49 -0.78 -11.69
CA THR A 36 1.36 -1.69 -10.57
C THR A 36 0.94 -0.92 -9.32
N PHE A 37 1.58 0.22 -9.09
CA PHE A 37 1.28 1.02 -7.91
C PHE A 37 -0.15 1.54 -7.96
N ASP A 38 -0.58 2.01 -9.13
CA ASP A 38 -1.94 2.52 -9.29
C ASP A 38 -2.97 1.45 -8.99
N GLN A 39 -2.72 0.22 -9.39
CA GLN A 39 -3.64 -0.87 -9.14
C GLN A 39 -3.75 -1.17 -7.66
N ILE A 40 -2.61 -1.17 -6.96
CA ILE A 40 -2.60 -1.42 -5.52
C ILE A 40 -3.28 -0.27 -4.79
N ALA A 41 -3.03 0.96 -5.22
CA ALA A 41 -3.65 2.12 -4.60
C ALA A 41 -5.16 2.10 -4.77
N ARG A 42 -5.63 1.65 -5.93
CA ARG A 42 -7.06 1.53 -6.18
C ARG A 42 -7.72 0.54 -5.22
N TYR A 43 -7.03 -0.56 -4.97
CA TYR A 43 -7.53 -1.53 -4.00
C TYR A 43 -7.57 -0.92 -2.61
N ASN A 44 -6.55 -0.13 -2.27
CA ASN A 44 -6.48 0.48 -0.96
C ASN A 44 -7.57 1.53 -0.73
N ILE A 45 -8.10 2.13 -1.79
CA ILE A 45 -9.21 3.06 -1.64
C ILE A 45 -10.41 2.32 -1.01
N VAL A 46 -10.62 1.07 -1.41
CA VAL A 46 -11.69 0.27 -0.84
C VAL A 46 -11.37 -0.15 0.59
N LEU A 47 -10.13 -0.54 0.84
CA LEU A 47 -9.72 -0.93 2.19
C LEU A 47 -9.76 0.23 3.16
N GLY A 48 -9.38 1.41 2.71
CA GLY A 48 -9.45 2.62 3.53
C GLY A 48 -8.23 2.87 4.40
N SER A 49 -7.10 2.25 4.10
CA SER A 49 -5.88 2.49 4.86
C SER A 49 -5.32 3.87 4.51
N HIS A 50 -4.83 4.59 5.52
CA HIS A 50 -4.31 5.95 5.31
C HIS A 50 -2.97 5.97 4.61
N PHE A 51 -2.16 4.94 4.80
CA PHE A 51 -0.83 4.86 4.22
C PHE A 51 -0.68 3.54 3.48
N LEU A 52 0.20 3.55 2.50
CA LEU A 52 0.45 2.39 1.67
C LEU A 52 1.94 2.22 1.49
N MET A 53 2.42 1.00 1.70
CA MET A 53 3.81 0.65 1.42
C MET A 53 3.81 -0.49 0.42
N VAL A 54 4.59 -0.34 -0.63
CA VAL A 54 4.78 -1.39 -1.63
C VAL A 54 6.26 -1.68 -1.72
N SER A 55 6.62 -2.94 -1.63
CA SER A 55 8.03 -3.35 -1.61
C SER A 55 8.22 -4.62 -2.41
N ASN A 56 9.36 -4.72 -3.09
CA ASN A 56 9.77 -5.99 -3.69
C ASN A 56 11.05 -6.51 -3.03
N GLY A 57 11.38 -5.97 -1.85
CA GLY A 57 12.59 -6.38 -1.16
C GLY A 57 13.82 -5.58 -1.55
N LEU A 58 13.82 -5.01 -2.74
CA LEU A 58 14.93 -4.19 -3.24
C LEU A 58 14.57 -2.72 -3.28
N ASN A 59 13.31 -2.44 -3.58
CA ASN A 59 12.81 -1.08 -3.63
C ASN A 59 11.58 -0.98 -2.75
N HIS A 60 11.47 0.15 -2.05
CA HIS A 60 10.36 0.38 -1.14
C HIS A 60 9.75 1.73 -1.48
N PHE A 61 8.43 1.74 -1.60
CA PHE A 61 7.68 2.95 -1.93
C PHE A 61 6.63 3.17 -0.86
N TYR A 62 6.50 4.40 -0.40
CA TYR A 62 5.54 4.77 0.63
C TYR A 62 4.67 5.90 0.11
N CYS A 63 3.40 5.87 0.44
CA CYS A 63 2.55 6.99 0.07
C CYS A 63 1.44 7.18 1.07
N GLN A 64 0.90 8.39 1.08
CA GLN A 64 -0.24 8.76 1.87
C GLN A 64 -1.43 8.87 0.94
N MET A 65 -2.56 8.28 1.36
CA MET A 65 -3.76 8.30 0.55
C MET A 65 -4.55 9.58 0.80
N ASP A 66 -5.11 10.12 -0.26
CA ASP A 66 -6.01 11.26 -0.20
C ASP A 66 -7.37 10.79 -0.70
N PHE A 67 -8.24 10.44 0.22
CA PHE A 67 -9.53 9.85 -0.16
C PHE A 67 -10.47 10.85 -0.77
N GLU A 68 -10.35 12.13 -0.40
CA GLU A 68 -11.22 13.15 -0.95
C GLU A 68 -10.97 13.34 -2.44
N GLN A 69 -9.70 13.35 -2.83
CA GLN A 69 -9.33 13.56 -4.22
C GLN A 69 -9.02 12.27 -4.95
N LYS A 70 -9.13 11.15 -4.24
CA LYS A 70 -8.93 9.81 -4.82
C LYS A 70 -7.58 9.68 -5.48
N ARG A 71 -6.55 10.12 -4.78
CA ARG A 71 -5.18 10.02 -5.25
C ARG A 71 -4.25 9.81 -4.08
N TYR A 72 -2.96 9.70 -4.37
CA TYR A 72 -1.98 9.46 -3.33
C TYR A 72 -0.75 10.32 -3.55
N HIS A 73 -0.01 10.52 -2.47
CA HIS A 73 1.21 11.33 -2.47
C HIS A 73 2.35 10.49 -1.96
N PHE A 74 3.44 10.45 -2.70
CA PHE A 74 4.60 9.69 -2.29
C PHE A 74 5.29 10.36 -1.11
N LEU A 75 5.81 9.51 -0.21
CA LEU A 75 6.54 9.95 0.96
C LEU A 75 7.92 9.33 0.92
N LYS A 76 8.88 9.94 1.61
CA LYS A 76 10.21 9.37 1.71
C LYS A 76 10.24 8.18 2.66
N GLU A 77 9.39 8.19 3.66
CA GLU A 77 9.31 7.11 4.64
C GLU A 77 7.96 7.15 5.30
N LEU A 78 7.62 6.05 5.95
CA LEU A 78 6.36 6.00 6.68
C LEU A 78 6.43 6.90 7.89
N PRO A 79 5.26 7.41 8.35
CA PRO A 79 5.24 8.22 9.55
C PRO A 79 5.64 7.40 10.76
N LYS A 80 6.21 8.05 11.74
CA LYS A 80 6.57 7.39 12.98
C LYS A 80 5.32 7.08 13.76
N LYS A 81 5.42 6.03 14.59
CA LYS A 81 4.25 5.47 15.22
C LYS A 81 3.50 6.46 16.11
N ASN A 82 4.19 7.34 16.77
CA ASN A 82 3.58 8.22 17.76
C ASN A 82 3.33 9.63 17.26
N GLU A 83 3.17 9.77 15.97
CA GLU A 83 2.98 11.11 15.41
C GLU A 83 1.67 11.26 14.68
#